data_31fa5783abe0c67af29d81f206813f03
#
_entry.id   31fa5783abe0c67af29d81f206813f03
#
_cell.length_a   1.000
_cell.length_b   1.000
_cell.length_c   1.000
_cell.angle_alpha   90.00
_cell.angle_beta   90.00
_cell.angle_gamma   90.00
#
_symmetry.space_group_name_H-M   'P 1'
#
loop_
_entity.id
_entity.type
_entity.pdbx_description
1 polymer ?
#
loop_
_entity_poly.entity_id
_entity_poly.type
_entity_poly.pdbx_seq_one_letter_code
_entity_poly.pdbx_strand_id
1 'polypeptide(L)'
;MPHKRITKLKDAIRATHGCESLHVQSVPVKEVFKGETAWEGTVEVFELVGHPKSTHAYAWTYRDGKQNKPTIVLKIPPVDSPQSAVKVAIAAKARKTNHA
;
A
#
# COMPACT_ATOMS: atom_id res chain seq x y z
N MET A 1 -18.75 -2.31 -2.74
CA MET A 1 -18.76 -1.25 -1.74
C MET A 1 -17.37 -0.99 -1.23
N PRO A 2 -16.88 0.25 -1.35
CA PRO A 2 -15.53 0.59 -0.91
C PRO A 2 -15.30 0.43 0.59
N HIS A 3 -16.36 0.46 1.39
CA HIS A 3 -16.23 0.37 2.85
C HIS A 3 -15.58 -0.92 3.34
N LYS A 4 -15.89 -2.04 2.72
CA LYS A 4 -15.31 -3.32 3.14
C LYS A 4 -13.80 -3.34 2.91
N ARG A 5 -13.36 -2.82 1.77
CA ARG A 5 -11.93 -2.76 1.45
C ARG A 5 -11.20 -1.82 2.41
N ILE A 6 -11.78 -0.65 2.68
CA ILE A 6 -11.19 0.31 3.60
C ILE A 6 -11.07 -0.28 4.99
N THR A 7 -12.14 -0.91 5.51
CA THR A 7 -12.13 -1.53 6.82
C THR A 7 -11.06 -2.63 6.91
N LYS A 8 -10.97 -3.46 5.87
CA LYS A 8 -9.98 -4.52 5.83
C LYS A 8 -8.55 -3.98 5.88
N LEU A 9 -8.29 -2.89 5.16
CA LEU A 9 -6.98 -2.25 5.19
C LEU A 9 -6.68 -1.61 6.53
N LYS A 10 -7.67 -0.99 7.16
CA LYS A 10 -7.49 -0.44 8.52
C LYS A 10 -7.15 -1.54 9.52
N ASP A 11 -7.84 -2.67 9.43
CA ASP A 11 -7.56 -3.81 10.30
C ASP A 11 -6.15 -4.35 10.07
N ALA A 12 -5.72 -4.39 8.81
CA ALA A 12 -4.36 -4.83 8.48
C ALA A 12 -3.31 -3.88 9.05
N ILE A 13 -3.56 -2.57 9.00
CA ILE A 13 -2.65 -1.58 9.57
C ILE A 13 -2.55 -1.79 11.09
N ARG A 14 -3.68 -1.98 11.75
CA ARG A 14 -3.69 -2.24 13.19
C ARG A 14 -2.91 -3.51 13.54
N ALA A 15 -3.13 -4.57 12.79
CA ALA A 15 -2.45 -5.84 13.03
C ALA A 15 -0.95 -5.76 12.79
N THR A 16 -0.53 -5.01 11.78
CA THR A 16 0.87 -4.91 11.38
C THR A 16 1.65 -3.89 12.20
N HIS A 17 1.03 -2.73 12.50
CA HIS A 17 1.71 -1.59 13.10
C HIS A 17 1.18 -1.22 14.49
N GLY A 18 0.10 -1.85 14.93
CA GLY A 18 -0.42 -1.66 16.28
C GLY A 18 -1.03 -0.29 16.54
N CYS A 19 -1.45 0.43 15.49
CA CYS A 19 -2.04 1.75 15.65
C CYS A 19 -3.33 1.89 14.87
N GLU A 20 -4.14 2.88 15.26
CA GLU A 20 -5.36 3.22 14.55
C GLU A 20 -5.03 4.06 13.31
N SER A 21 -5.97 4.08 12.37
CA SER A 21 -5.78 4.85 11.14
C SER A 21 -7.09 5.46 10.70
N LEU A 22 -6.97 6.59 9.98
CA LEU A 22 -8.11 7.31 9.41
C LEU A 22 -7.94 7.36 7.91
N HIS A 23 -8.97 6.96 7.17
CA HIS A 23 -8.92 7.01 5.70
C HIS A 23 -8.98 8.47 5.25
N VAL A 24 -8.01 8.89 4.44
CA VAL A 24 -7.88 10.27 3.98
C VAL A 24 -8.35 10.41 2.54
N GLN A 25 -7.89 9.55 1.64
CA GLN A 25 -8.26 9.63 0.24
C GLN A 25 -7.93 8.35 -0.50
N SER A 26 -8.52 8.20 -1.68
CA SER A 26 -8.24 7.12 -2.61
C SER A 26 -7.57 7.74 -3.83
N VAL A 27 -6.43 7.21 -4.24
CA VAL A 27 -5.64 7.77 -5.33
C VAL A 27 -5.42 6.70 -6.41
N PRO A 28 -5.88 6.94 -7.64
CA PRO A 28 -5.55 6.01 -8.74
C PRO A 28 -4.07 6.15 -9.09
N VAL A 29 -3.41 5.00 -9.25
CA VAL A 29 -1.98 4.96 -9.56
C VAL A 29 -1.75 3.96 -10.69
N LYS A 30 -0.89 4.35 -11.62
CA LYS A 30 -0.47 3.49 -12.72
C LYS A 30 1.04 3.59 -12.87
N GLU A 31 1.72 2.44 -12.78
CA GLU A 31 3.15 2.35 -13.01
C GLU A 31 3.40 1.68 -14.35
N VAL A 32 4.23 2.30 -15.17
CA VAL A 32 4.60 1.78 -16.48
C VAL A 32 6.09 1.50 -16.47
N PHE A 33 6.48 0.34 -16.98
CA PHE A 33 7.87 -0.05 -17.09
C PHE A 33 8.10 -0.64 -18.47
N LYS A 34 9.04 -0.07 -19.21
CA LYS A 34 9.38 -0.48 -20.58
C LYS A 34 8.15 -0.54 -21.50
N GLY A 35 7.28 0.47 -21.37
CA GLY A 35 6.09 0.57 -22.22
C GLY A 35 4.94 -0.32 -21.81
N GLU A 36 5.07 -1.10 -20.76
CA GLU A 36 4.02 -1.98 -20.29
C GLU A 36 3.57 -1.58 -18.89
N THR A 37 2.29 -1.77 -18.60
CA THR A 37 1.75 -1.50 -17.28
C THR A 37 2.26 -2.52 -16.28
N ALA A 38 3.12 -2.09 -15.36
CA ALA A 38 3.64 -2.94 -14.31
C ALA A 38 2.65 -3.08 -13.17
N TRP A 39 1.85 -2.03 -12.91
CA TRP A 39 0.86 -2.04 -11.85
C TRP A 39 -0.18 -0.95 -12.12
N GLU A 40 -1.43 -1.26 -11.85
CA GLU A 40 -2.50 -0.28 -11.96
C GLU A 40 -3.57 -0.60 -10.92
N GLY A 41 -4.01 0.42 -10.18
CA GLY A 41 -5.03 0.22 -9.16
C GLY A 41 -5.25 1.48 -8.36
N THR A 42 -5.92 1.34 -7.23
CA THR A 42 -6.21 2.44 -6.32
C THR A 42 -5.43 2.25 -5.02
N VAL A 43 -4.67 3.27 -4.65
CA VAL A 43 -3.95 3.30 -3.38
C VAL A 43 -4.80 4.09 -2.39
N GLU A 44 -5.07 3.49 -1.23
CA GLU A 44 -5.78 4.16 -0.15
C GLU A 44 -4.77 4.83 0.77
N VAL A 45 -4.99 6.10 1.06
CA VAL A 45 -4.11 6.87 1.94
C VAL A 45 -4.74 6.95 3.32
N PHE A 46 -3.97 6.60 4.33
CA PHE A 46 -4.41 6.64 5.71
C PHE A 46 -3.52 7.53 6.54
N GLU A 47 -4.14 8.26 7.47
CA GLU A 47 -3.42 8.99 8.51
C GLU A 47 -3.29 8.06 9.71
N LEU A 48 -2.08 7.93 10.24
CA LEU A 48 -1.80 7.05 11.36
C LEU A 48 -1.90 7.81 12.67
N VAL A 49 -2.56 7.19 13.64
CA VAL A 49 -2.74 7.81 14.95
C VAL A 49 -1.73 7.19 15.92
N GLY A 50 -0.80 8.01 16.38
CA GLY A 50 0.17 7.57 17.39
C GLY A 50 1.34 6.74 16.91
N HIS A 51 1.56 6.65 15.60
CA HIS A 51 2.71 5.90 15.09
C HIS A 51 3.99 6.73 15.30
N PRO A 52 5.05 6.12 15.85
CA PRO A 52 6.25 6.89 16.22
C PRO A 52 7.11 7.33 15.03
N LYS A 53 6.99 6.68 13.87
CA LYS A 53 7.90 6.95 12.75
C LYS A 53 7.23 7.52 11.52
N SER A 54 5.91 7.45 11.43
CA SER A 54 5.21 7.92 10.24
C SER A 54 3.87 8.51 10.60
N THR A 55 3.45 9.53 9.83
CA THR A 55 2.14 10.13 9.98
C THR A 55 1.11 9.52 9.03
N HIS A 56 1.57 8.86 7.97
CA HIS A 56 0.68 8.31 6.94
C HIS A 56 1.14 6.96 6.48
N ALA A 57 0.19 6.20 5.93
CA ALA A 57 0.47 4.93 5.29
C ALA A 57 -0.29 4.86 3.98
N TYR A 58 0.28 4.17 3.02
CA TYR A 58 -0.33 3.86 1.74
C TYR A 58 -0.67 2.39 1.73
N ALA A 59 -1.90 2.04 1.38
CA ALA A 59 -2.32 0.66 1.43
C ALA A 59 -3.20 0.31 0.23
N TRP A 60 -3.10 -0.92 -0.21
CA TRP A 60 -3.96 -1.44 -1.26
C TRP A 60 -4.04 -2.95 -1.12
N THR A 61 -4.99 -3.55 -1.83
CA THR A 61 -5.09 -5.00 -1.90
C THR A 61 -4.57 -5.47 -3.25
N TYR A 62 -3.93 -6.62 -3.26
CA TYR A 62 -3.55 -7.29 -4.48
C TYR A 62 -4.07 -8.72 -4.47
N ARG A 63 -4.25 -9.26 -5.67
CA ARG A 63 -4.77 -10.61 -5.80
C ARG A 63 -3.63 -11.61 -5.84
N ASP A 64 -3.71 -12.61 -4.95
CA ASP A 64 -2.75 -13.70 -4.91
C ASP A 64 -3.53 -15.00 -4.99
N GLY A 65 -3.65 -15.54 -6.21
CA GLY A 65 -4.51 -16.68 -6.45
C GLY A 65 -5.97 -16.31 -6.22
N LYS A 66 -6.60 -16.95 -5.25
CA LYS A 66 -8.00 -16.69 -4.90
C LYS A 66 -8.16 -15.73 -3.73
N GLN A 67 -7.06 -15.22 -3.20
CA GLN A 67 -7.09 -14.35 -2.03
C GLN A 67 -6.71 -12.92 -2.38
N ASN A 68 -7.36 -11.98 -1.70
CA ASN A 68 -6.98 -10.59 -1.75
C ASN A 68 -6.13 -10.30 -0.52
N LYS A 69 -4.88 -9.88 -0.73
CA LYS A 69 -3.94 -9.60 0.35
C LYS A 69 -3.66 -8.11 0.44
N PRO A 70 -3.52 -7.59 1.66
CA PRO A 70 -3.17 -6.17 1.80
C PRO A 70 -1.67 -5.95 1.67
N THR A 71 -1.31 -4.80 1.11
CA THR A 71 0.05 -4.29 1.11
C THR A 71 0.01 -2.93 1.81
N ILE A 72 0.90 -2.72 2.76
CA ILE A 72 0.97 -1.47 3.52
C ILE A 72 2.38 -0.93 3.43
N VAL A 73 2.51 0.33 3.00
CA VAL A 73 3.80 1.02 2.91
C VAL A 73 3.70 2.31 3.72
N LEU A 74 4.56 2.44 4.72
CA LEU A 74 4.58 3.64 5.53
C LEU A 74 5.20 4.81 4.77
N LYS A 75 4.71 6.02 5.05
CA LYS A 75 5.29 7.23 4.48
C LYS A 75 6.57 7.58 5.24
N ILE A 76 7.63 6.90 4.90
CA ILE A 76 8.96 7.13 5.45
C ILE A 76 9.89 7.34 4.26
N PRO A 77 10.71 8.40 4.22
CA PRO A 77 11.57 8.64 3.07
C PRO A 77 12.35 7.40 2.68
N PRO A 78 12.49 7.10 1.38
CA PRO A 78 12.14 7.94 0.22
C PRO A 78 10.67 7.85 -0.23
N VAL A 79 9.80 7.18 0.50
CA VAL A 79 8.39 7.09 0.14
C VAL A 79 7.68 8.38 0.57
N ASP A 80 7.16 9.13 -0.40
CA ASP A 80 6.52 10.42 -0.15
C ASP A 80 5.20 10.60 -0.88
N SER A 81 4.75 9.58 -1.60
CA SER A 81 3.52 9.67 -2.38
C SER A 81 2.97 8.28 -2.66
N PRO A 82 1.69 8.17 -3.05
CA PRO A 82 1.15 6.87 -3.46
C PRO A 82 1.94 6.23 -4.59
N GLN A 83 2.41 7.04 -5.55
CA GLN A 83 3.20 6.53 -6.67
C GLN A 83 4.52 5.93 -6.19
N SER A 84 5.25 6.62 -5.30
CA SER A 84 6.51 6.10 -4.79
C SER A 84 6.30 4.86 -3.91
N ALA A 85 5.18 4.78 -3.20
CA ALA A 85 4.84 3.60 -2.41
C ALA A 85 4.70 2.36 -3.31
N VAL A 86 4.02 2.51 -4.43
CA VAL A 86 3.86 1.41 -5.39
C VAL A 86 5.20 1.02 -5.99
N LYS A 87 6.05 1.99 -6.33
CA LYS A 87 7.38 1.70 -6.87
C LYS A 87 8.23 0.89 -5.89
N VAL A 88 8.21 1.26 -4.63
CA VAL A 88 8.97 0.55 -3.59
C VAL A 88 8.44 -0.88 -3.44
N ALA A 89 7.12 -1.05 -3.45
CA ALA A 89 6.52 -2.37 -3.33
C ALA A 89 6.88 -3.28 -4.51
N ILE A 90 6.86 -2.72 -5.73
CA ILE A 90 7.24 -3.48 -6.92
C ILE A 90 8.70 -3.90 -6.84
N ALA A 91 9.58 -3.00 -6.44
CA ALA A 91 11.01 -3.29 -6.30
C ALA A 91 11.26 -4.38 -5.26
N ALA A 92 10.55 -4.32 -4.13
CA ALA A 92 10.70 -5.32 -3.08
C ALA A 92 10.25 -6.70 -3.56
N LYS A 93 9.15 -6.75 -4.31
CA LYS A 93 8.64 -8.00 -4.85
C LYS A 93 9.60 -8.58 -5.89
N ALA A 94 10.17 -7.74 -6.73
CA ALA A 94 11.13 -8.18 -7.73
C ALA A 94 12.38 -8.77 -7.08
N ARG A 95 12.89 -8.16 -6.02
CA ARG A 95 14.04 -8.69 -5.29
C ARG A 95 13.72 -10.04 -4.66
N LYS A 96 12.53 -10.19 -4.11
CA LYS A 96 12.09 -11.46 -3.54
C LYS A 96 12.05 -12.55 -4.60
N THR A 97 11.55 -12.20 -5.79
CA THR A 97 11.42 -13.15 -6.89
C THR A 97 12.77 -13.60 -7.41
N ASN A 98 13.75 -12.70 -7.42
CA ASN A 98 15.09 -12.99 -7.90
C ASN A 98 15.94 -13.76 -6.90
N HIS A 99 15.40 -14.06 -5.77
CA HIS A 99 16.11 -14.71 -4.69
C HIS A 99 15.95 -16.22 -4.77
N ALA A 100 16.30 -16.75 -5.89
CA ALA A 100 16.15 -18.18 -6.13
C ALA A 100 17.32 -18.98 -5.60
#